data_bcd9945b332170572e542ad169adb359
#
_entry.id   bcd9945b332170572e542ad169adb359
#
_cell.length_a   1.000
_cell.length_b   1.000
_cell.length_c   1.000
_cell.angle_alpha   90.00
_cell.angle_beta   90.00
_cell.angle_gamma   90.00
#
_symmetry.space_group_name_H-M   'P 1'
#
loop_
_entity.id
_entity.type
_entity.pdbx_description
1 polymer ?
#
loop_
_entity_poly.entity_id
_entity_poly.type
_entity_poly.pdbx_seq_one_letter_code
_entity_poly.pdbx_strand_id
1 'polypeptide(L)'
;MKYKVDVVRIRENSITLNGWALGKSPESKVTFRVEDEHHQPVKCKMVSTRRDDVSQIYFKKVIDRDFGFDIQFPYERGTSYCLLIRCEGRQAKIKYNEELITKRASVAHKRMEKIKDLMNMETVHVALDFWKENGLRALIKKSCHKIQGLDNDYDYGEWYDLTKPTEEDLKAQRETHFEYEPLFSVVIPVYKTPERYLKEMLDSILDQTYGQWEVCIADGSPRGQDVEKVLKKYAEKDPRIHYEILGGNRGIAGNTNGALSMAAGDFVILADHDDTIPPQAFYEVAKAINKHPDCDVLYSDEDKLDMDGKALFDPHFKPDFNPDLLTSVNYICHLFVVKKELLDRGGGFRQEFDGAQDYDFIFRCTEQAKEIVHIPQVLYHWRCHQGSTASNPESKMY
;
A
#
# COMPACT_ATOMS: atom_id res chain seq x y z
N MET A 1 36.36 -6.93 -12.54
CA MET A 1 34.98 -7.02 -13.04
C MET A 1 34.15 -7.77 -12.01
N LYS A 2 33.00 -7.23 -11.62
CA LYS A 2 31.98 -7.89 -10.81
C LYS A 2 30.68 -7.92 -11.61
N TYR A 3 29.86 -8.93 -11.40
CA TYR A 3 28.60 -9.10 -12.10
C TYR A 3 27.68 -10.07 -11.35
N LYS A 4 26.38 -9.94 -11.59
CA LYS A 4 25.35 -10.90 -11.15
C LYS A 4 24.25 -10.96 -12.22
N VAL A 5 23.71 -12.13 -12.46
CA VAL A 5 22.44 -12.30 -13.19
C VAL A 5 21.38 -12.54 -12.14
N ASP A 6 20.53 -11.53 -11.95
CA ASP A 6 19.51 -11.54 -10.90
C ASP A 6 18.31 -12.39 -11.31
N VAL A 7 17.88 -12.28 -12.57
CA VAL A 7 16.67 -12.95 -13.06
C VAL A 7 16.89 -13.63 -14.40
N VAL A 8 16.34 -14.83 -14.55
CA VAL A 8 16.20 -15.56 -15.81
C VAL A 8 14.71 -15.80 -16.04
N ARG A 9 14.16 -15.30 -17.15
CA ARG A 9 12.74 -15.49 -17.53
C ARG A 9 12.66 -16.20 -18.87
N ILE A 10 11.73 -17.14 -18.97
CA ILE A 10 11.36 -17.80 -20.22
C ILE A 10 9.96 -17.32 -20.59
N ARG A 11 9.80 -16.83 -21.82
CA ARG A 11 8.50 -16.51 -22.42
C ARG A 11 8.45 -17.12 -23.81
N GLU A 12 7.51 -18.04 -24.02
CA GLU A 12 7.33 -18.75 -25.29
C GLU A 12 8.67 -19.22 -25.90
N ASN A 13 9.18 -18.49 -26.92
CA ASN A 13 10.41 -18.79 -27.63
C ASN A 13 11.53 -17.79 -27.35
N SER A 14 11.56 -17.18 -26.18
CA SER A 14 12.62 -16.24 -25.79
C SER A 14 13.06 -16.38 -24.35
N ILE A 15 14.34 -16.09 -24.11
CA ILE A 15 14.93 -15.94 -22.77
C ILE A 15 15.24 -14.47 -22.54
N THR A 16 14.93 -13.99 -21.35
CA THR A 16 15.37 -12.69 -20.85
C THR A 16 16.27 -12.89 -19.64
N LEU A 17 17.47 -12.30 -19.69
CA LEU A 17 18.44 -12.24 -18.61
C LEU A 17 18.50 -10.81 -18.08
N ASN A 18 18.18 -10.61 -16.83
CA ASN A 18 18.31 -9.32 -16.15
C ASN A 18 19.41 -9.42 -15.09
N GLY A 19 20.21 -8.35 -14.95
CA GLY A 19 21.31 -8.34 -13.99
C GLY A 19 22.12 -7.06 -14.06
N TRP A 20 23.33 -7.11 -13.49
CA TRP A 20 24.26 -5.99 -13.50
C TRP A 20 25.71 -6.45 -13.70
N ALA A 21 26.54 -5.55 -14.21
CA ALA A 21 27.98 -5.79 -14.34
C ALA A 21 28.76 -4.47 -14.27
N LEU A 22 29.92 -4.50 -13.59
CA LEU A 22 30.78 -3.34 -13.44
C LEU A 22 32.27 -3.71 -13.46
N GLY A 23 33.08 -2.74 -13.88
CA GLY A 23 34.55 -2.83 -13.87
C GLY A 23 35.15 -2.40 -12.54
N LYS A 24 36.43 -2.01 -12.56
CA LYS A 24 37.13 -1.50 -11.40
C LYS A 24 36.77 -0.03 -11.10
N SER A 25 36.46 0.74 -12.13
CA SER A 25 36.05 2.13 -12.03
C SER A 25 34.63 2.32 -12.63
N PRO A 26 33.93 3.40 -12.27
CA PRO A 26 32.62 3.71 -12.88
C PRO A 26 32.67 3.89 -14.40
N GLU A 27 33.81 4.32 -14.93
CA GLU A 27 34.01 4.60 -16.36
C GLU A 27 34.31 3.32 -17.16
N SER A 28 34.55 2.20 -16.51
CA SER A 28 34.88 0.93 -17.16
C SER A 28 33.78 0.51 -18.13
N LYS A 29 34.16 0.23 -19.38
CA LYS A 29 33.21 -0.24 -20.41
C LYS A 29 32.98 -1.73 -20.28
N VAL A 30 31.74 -2.12 -20.04
CA VAL A 30 31.30 -3.53 -20.01
C VAL A 30 30.59 -3.83 -21.32
N THR A 31 30.87 -4.98 -21.91
CA THR A 31 30.22 -5.46 -23.14
C THR A 31 29.68 -6.87 -22.93
N PHE A 32 28.58 -7.17 -23.58
CA PHE A 32 27.89 -8.44 -23.48
C PHE A 32 27.75 -9.08 -24.87
N ARG A 33 27.80 -10.39 -24.93
CA ARG A 33 27.52 -11.18 -26.10
C ARG A 33 26.89 -12.51 -25.67
N VAL A 34 25.90 -12.98 -26.40
CA VAL A 34 25.33 -14.32 -26.23
C VAL A 34 25.81 -15.17 -27.41
N GLU A 35 26.25 -16.38 -27.12
CA GLU A 35 26.65 -17.39 -28.10
C GLU A 35 25.84 -18.67 -27.86
N ASP A 36 25.57 -19.39 -28.94
CA ASP A 36 24.98 -20.73 -28.88
C ASP A 36 26.05 -21.81 -28.54
N GLU A 37 25.66 -23.06 -28.58
CA GLU A 37 26.55 -24.21 -28.29
C GLU A 37 27.69 -24.39 -29.33
N HIS A 38 27.51 -23.86 -30.54
CA HIS A 38 28.49 -23.84 -31.61
C HIS A 38 29.35 -22.59 -31.60
N HIS A 39 29.29 -21.78 -30.52
CA HIS A 39 30.00 -20.49 -30.40
C HIS A 39 29.59 -19.43 -31.43
N GLN A 40 28.43 -19.58 -32.09
CA GLN A 40 27.92 -18.58 -33.00
C GLN A 40 27.18 -17.46 -32.21
N PRO A 41 27.31 -16.20 -32.65
CA PRO A 41 26.65 -15.09 -32.00
C PRO A 41 25.12 -15.15 -32.16
N VAL A 42 24.42 -15.11 -31.08
CA VAL A 42 22.95 -15.03 -31.05
C VAL A 42 22.51 -13.58 -31.10
N LYS A 43 21.57 -13.26 -31.96
CA LYS A 43 21.01 -11.90 -32.05
C LYS A 43 20.21 -11.58 -30.80
N CYS A 44 20.64 -10.54 -30.07
CA CYS A 44 20.03 -10.12 -28.81
C CYS A 44 19.44 -8.72 -28.94
N LYS A 45 18.30 -8.49 -28.25
CA LYS A 45 17.86 -7.16 -27.87
C LYS A 45 18.46 -6.86 -26.51
N MET A 46 19.15 -5.73 -26.39
CA MET A 46 19.85 -5.35 -25.15
C MET A 46 19.42 -3.96 -24.73
N VAL A 47 19.07 -3.82 -23.46
CA VAL A 47 18.71 -2.54 -22.83
C VAL A 47 19.59 -2.38 -21.61
N SER A 48 20.23 -1.22 -21.50
CA SER A 48 20.94 -0.83 -20.27
C SER A 48 19.94 -0.28 -19.28
N THR A 49 20.13 -0.61 -18.00
CA THR A 49 19.24 -0.17 -16.92
C THR A 49 20.03 0.48 -15.80
N ARG A 50 19.41 1.47 -15.15
CA ARG A 50 20.00 2.15 -14.00
C ARG A 50 19.99 1.21 -12.80
N ARG A 51 21.08 1.21 -12.01
CA ARG A 51 21.23 0.40 -10.79
C ARG A 51 21.98 1.21 -9.74
N ASP A 52 21.27 2.14 -9.13
CA ASP A 52 21.79 3.03 -8.09
C ASP A 52 22.24 2.23 -6.85
N ASP A 53 21.52 1.17 -6.51
CA ASP A 53 21.87 0.20 -5.47
C ASP A 53 23.26 -0.40 -5.68
N VAL A 54 23.57 -0.82 -6.90
CA VAL A 54 24.88 -1.40 -7.26
C VAL A 54 25.98 -0.35 -7.16
N SER A 55 25.75 0.87 -7.68
CA SER A 55 26.72 1.94 -7.62
C SER A 55 27.03 2.39 -6.19
N GLN A 56 25.99 2.47 -5.34
CA GLN A 56 26.15 2.83 -3.93
C GLN A 56 26.93 1.77 -3.14
N ILE A 57 26.67 0.49 -3.36
CA ILE A 57 27.37 -0.61 -2.68
C ILE A 57 28.86 -0.65 -3.06
N TYR A 58 29.17 -0.55 -4.36
CA TYR A 58 30.52 -0.80 -4.85
C TYR A 58 31.41 0.44 -4.95
N PHE A 59 30.83 1.62 -5.20
CA PHE A 59 31.55 2.88 -5.33
C PHE A 59 31.27 3.87 -4.19
N LYS A 60 30.43 3.50 -3.21
CA LYS A 60 30.05 4.32 -2.05
C LYS A 60 29.40 5.66 -2.40
N LYS A 61 28.83 5.77 -3.61
CA LYS A 61 28.07 6.93 -4.09
C LYS A 61 27.14 6.51 -5.21
N VAL A 62 26.03 7.22 -5.37
CA VAL A 62 25.16 7.10 -6.55
C VAL A 62 25.87 7.72 -7.75
N ILE A 63 25.92 6.99 -8.85
CA ILE A 63 26.59 7.41 -10.09
C ILE A 63 25.56 7.41 -11.20
N ASP A 64 25.45 8.53 -11.92
CA ASP A 64 24.53 8.71 -13.03
C ASP A 64 24.99 7.92 -14.27
N ARG A 65 24.86 6.60 -14.17
CA ARG A 65 25.24 5.65 -15.22
C ARG A 65 24.50 4.32 -15.06
N ASP A 66 24.25 3.67 -16.18
CA ASP A 66 23.64 2.34 -16.24
C ASP A 66 24.68 1.24 -15.94
N PHE A 67 24.47 0.52 -14.86
CA PHE A 67 25.23 -0.67 -14.50
C PHE A 67 24.45 -1.97 -14.69
N GLY A 68 23.14 -1.85 -14.89
CA GLY A 68 22.26 -2.97 -15.15
C GLY A 68 22.13 -3.30 -16.65
N PHE A 69 21.67 -4.50 -16.91
CA PHE A 69 21.36 -4.98 -18.24
C PHE A 69 20.10 -5.82 -18.27
N ASP A 70 19.40 -5.73 -19.38
CA ASP A 70 18.31 -6.60 -19.77
C ASP A 70 18.61 -7.14 -21.17
N ILE A 71 18.84 -8.45 -21.29
CA ILE A 71 19.26 -9.11 -22.52
C ILE A 71 18.20 -10.13 -22.91
N GLN A 72 17.51 -9.90 -24.02
CA GLN A 72 16.53 -10.80 -24.57
C GLN A 72 17.04 -11.44 -25.87
N PHE A 73 16.92 -12.76 -25.99
CA PHE A 73 17.32 -13.54 -27.17
C PHE A 73 16.38 -14.72 -27.43
N PRO A 74 16.32 -15.23 -28.69
CA PRO A 74 15.53 -16.41 -29.03
C PRO A 74 15.99 -17.65 -28.24
N TYR A 75 15.03 -18.47 -27.84
CA TYR A 75 15.26 -19.72 -27.13
C TYR A 75 14.72 -20.92 -27.92
N GLU A 76 15.56 -21.90 -28.17
CA GLU A 76 15.21 -23.19 -28.71
C GLU A 76 15.46 -24.28 -27.68
N ARG A 77 14.49 -25.18 -27.46
CA ARG A 77 14.63 -26.28 -26.51
C ARG A 77 15.77 -27.20 -26.94
N GLY A 78 16.55 -27.67 -25.96
CA GLY A 78 17.71 -28.52 -26.18
C GLY A 78 19.00 -27.77 -26.50
N THR A 79 18.93 -26.47 -26.83
CA THR A 79 20.11 -25.65 -27.16
C THR A 79 20.72 -25.04 -25.89
N SER A 80 22.05 -25.07 -25.80
CA SER A 80 22.81 -24.40 -24.75
C SER A 80 23.29 -23.03 -25.19
N TYR A 81 23.25 -22.06 -24.30
CA TYR A 81 23.69 -20.70 -24.55
C TYR A 81 24.80 -20.28 -23.59
N CYS A 82 25.62 -19.33 -24.01
CA CYS A 82 26.70 -18.77 -23.19
C CYS A 82 26.63 -17.25 -23.20
N LEU A 83 26.39 -16.62 -22.03
CA LEU A 83 26.55 -15.18 -21.85
C LEU A 83 28.03 -14.87 -21.59
N LEU A 84 28.62 -14.06 -22.45
CA LEU A 84 29.97 -13.52 -22.31
C LEU A 84 29.90 -12.09 -21.82
N ILE A 85 30.56 -11.80 -20.70
CA ILE A 85 30.67 -10.46 -20.13
C ILE A 85 32.15 -10.08 -20.20
N ARG A 86 32.47 -8.98 -20.89
CA ARG A 86 33.84 -8.49 -21.05
C ARG A 86 34.03 -7.09 -20.48
N CYS A 87 35.11 -6.89 -19.74
CA CYS A 87 35.48 -5.61 -19.20
C CYS A 87 36.99 -5.56 -18.91
N GLU A 88 37.70 -4.55 -19.42
CA GLU A 88 39.11 -4.28 -19.13
C GLU A 88 40.00 -5.52 -19.35
N GLY A 89 39.89 -6.20 -20.50
CA GLY A 89 40.64 -7.40 -20.82
C GLY A 89 40.24 -8.68 -20.06
N ARG A 90 39.30 -8.60 -19.11
CA ARG A 90 38.77 -9.75 -18.40
C ARG A 90 37.48 -10.21 -19.07
N GLN A 91 37.23 -11.52 -19.04
CA GLN A 91 36.03 -12.12 -19.56
C GLN A 91 35.45 -13.09 -18.56
N ALA A 92 34.14 -13.02 -18.36
CA ALA A 92 33.35 -14.03 -17.67
C ALA A 92 32.48 -14.79 -18.68
N LYS A 93 32.26 -16.08 -18.44
CA LYS A 93 31.41 -16.96 -19.23
C LYS A 93 30.39 -17.61 -18.33
N ILE A 94 29.11 -17.42 -18.64
CA ILE A 94 28.00 -18.02 -17.91
C ILE A 94 27.26 -18.92 -18.89
N LYS A 95 27.33 -20.23 -18.66
CA LYS A 95 26.64 -21.21 -19.51
C LYS A 95 25.20 -21.42 -19.03
N TYR A 96 24.29 -21.51 -19.98
CA TYR A 96 22.88 -21.78 -19.78
C TYR A 96 22.49 -23.00 -20.62
N ASN A 97 22.36 -24.16 -19.99
CA ASN A 97 21.71 -25.33 -20.58
C ASN A 97 20.24 -25.38 -20.15
N GLU A 98 19.43 -26.21 -20.78
CA GLU A 98 18.00 -26.34 -20.51
C GLU A 98 17.71 -26.58 -19.01
N GLU A 99 18.45 -27.47 -18.36
CA GLU A 99 18.30 -27.76 -16.95
C GLU A 99 18.56 -26.52 -16.06
N LEU A 100 19.65 -25.80 -16.32
CA LEU A 100 20.01 -24.59 -15.55
C LEU A 100 19.03 -23.45 -15.79
N ILE A 101 18.56 -23.30 -17.04
CA ILE A 101 17.54 -22.29 -17.41
C ILE A 101 16.22 -22.61 -16.68
N THR A 102 15.74 -23.85 -16.78
CA THR A 102 14.53 -24.30 -16.11
C THR A 102 14.64 -24.18 -14.61
N LYS A 103 15.76 -24.57 -14.03
CA LYS A 103 16.04 -24.47 -12.60
C LYS A 103 16.03 -23.02 -12.12
N ARG A 104 16.74 -22.10 -12.83
CA ARG A 104 16.79 -20.67 -12.46
C ARG A 104 15.48 -19.92 -12.70
N ALA A 105 14.68 -20.35 -13.67
CA ALA A 105 13.35 -19.82 -13.89
C ALA A 105 12.32 -20.39 -12.89
N SER A 106 12.66 -21.48 -12.17
CA SER A 106 11.76 -22.11 -11.23
C SER A 106 11.53 -21.26 -9.97
N VAL A 107 10.33 -21.35 -9.43
CA VAL A 107 9.95 -20.69 -8.17
C VAL A 107 10.83 -21.16 -7.00
N ALA A 108 11.23 -22.43 -6.99
CA ALA A 108 12.08 -23.00 -5.94
C ALA A 108 13.49 -22.38 -5.90
N HIS A 109 14.09 -22.14 -7.06
CA HIS A 109 15.41 -21.49 -7.15
C HIS A 109 15.36 -20.03 -6.70
N LYS A 110 14.32 -19.29 -7.15
CA LYS A 110 14.09 -17.91 -6.69
C LYS A 110 13.93 -17.83 -5.17
N ARG A 111 13.20 -18.78 -4.57
CA ARG A 111 13.05 -18.90 -3.10
C ARG A 111 14.39 -19.17 -2.39
N MET A 112 15.22 -20.05 -2.94
CA MET A 112 16.54 -20.36 -2.35
C MET A 112 17.53 -19.19 -2.44
N GLU A 113 17.53 -18.41 -3.50
CA GLU A 113 18.34 -17.19 -3.58
C GLU A 113 17.88 -16.13 -2.58
N LYS A 114 16.57 -15.90 -2.43
CA LYS A 114 16.04 -15.02 -1.38
C LYS A 114 16.42 -15.47 0.03
N ILE A 115 16.45 -16.78 0.31
CA ILE A 115 16.92 -17.32 1.61
C ILE A 115 18.40 -16.98 1.83
N LYS A 116 19.24 -17.07 0.82
CA LYS A 116 20.67 -16.73 0.92
C LYS A 116 20.90 -15.24 1.18
N ASP A 117 20.12 -14.38 0.53
CA ASP A 117 20.17 -12.93 0.76
C ASP A 117 19.70 -12.56 2.19
N LEU A 118 18.73 -13.31 2.73
CA LEU A 118 18.26 -13.19 4.12
C LEU A 118 19.29 -13.63 5.17
N MET A 119 20.28 -14.42 4.80
CA MET A 119 21.36 -14.88 5.70
C MET A 119 22.56 -13.92 5.76
N ASN A 120 22.47 -12.73 5.24
CA ASN A 120 23.48 -11.68 5.38
C ASN A 120 23.51 -11.15 6.82
N MET A 121 24.70 -10.81 7.34
CA MET A 121 24.90 -10.40 8.75
C MET A 121 24.03 -9.18 9.16
N GLU A 122 23.81 -8.23 8.27
CA GLU A 122 22.92 -7.08 8.53
C GLU A 122 21.46 -7.53 8.72
N THR A 123 20.98 -8.42 7.86
CA THR A 123 19.62 -8.96 7.92
C THR A 123 19.39 -9.80 9.18
N VAL A 124 20.43 -10.51 9.64
CA VAL A 124 20.37 -11.29 10.89
C VAL A 124 20.23 -10.38 12.11
N HIS A 125 20.90 -9.23 12.15
CA HIS A 125 20.75 -8.26 13.24
C HIS A 125 19.32 -7.67 13.29
N VAL A 126 18.82 -7.24 12.13
CA VAL A 126 17.43 -6.74 12.00
C VAL A 126 16.40 -7.82 12.38
N ALA A 127 16.65 -9.07 12.00
CA ALA A 127 15.78 -10.19 12.35
C ALA A 127 15.80 -10.51 13.87
N LEU A 128 16.97 -10.39 14.51
CA LEU A 128 17.10 -10.58 15.96
C LEU A 128 16.41 -9.46 16.75
N ASP A 129 16.52 -8.23 16.31
CA ASP A 129 15.84 -7.10 16.94
C ASP A 129 14.32 -7.21 16.74
N PHE A 130 13.87 -7.53 15.54
CA PHE A 130 12.45 -7.80 15.27
C PHE A 130 11.90 -8.98 16.10
N TRP A 131 12.69 -10.04 16.29
CA TRP A 131 12.31 -11.17 17.15
C TRP A 131 12.16 -10.75 18.62
N LYS A 132 13.07 -9.96 19.14
CA LYS A 132 12.99 -9.46 20.54
C LYS A 132 11.73 -8.61 20.77
N GLU A 133 11.34 -7.83 19.77
CA GLU A 133 10.20 -6.92 19.88
C GLU A 133 8.85 -7.61 19.59
N ASN A 134 8.81 -8.52 18.63
CA ASN A 134 7.56 -9.06 18.08
C ASN A 134 7.37 -10.58 18.25
N GLY A 135 8.39 -11.27 18.77
CA GLY A 135 8.36 -12.70 19.02
C GLY A 135 8.63 -13.59 17.79
N LEU A 136 8.94 -14.85 18.06
CA LEU A 136 9.38 -15.83 17.04
C LEU A 136 8.33 -16.10 15.95
N ARG A 137 7.05 -16.12 16.30
CA ARG A 137 5.95 -16.37 15.33
C ARG A 137 5.82 -15.26 14.30
N ALA A 138 5.97 -13.99 14.73
CA ALA A 138 5.93 -12.84 13.84
C ALA A 138 7.15 -12.84 12.89
N LEU A 139 8.34 -13.17 13.41
CA LEU A 139 9.55 -13.32 12.59
C LEU A 139 9.39 -14.41 11.54
N ILE A 140 8.88 -15.60 11.91
CA ILE A 140 8.64 -16.69 10.97
C ILE A 140 7.63 -16.26 9.89
N LYS A 141 6.52 -15.61 10.27
CA LYS A 141 5.51 -15.12 9.33
C LYS A 141 6.11 -14.11 8.34
N LYS A 142 6.86 -13.11 8.82
CA LYS A 142 7.54 -12.10 7.99
C LYS A 142 8.57 -12.74 7.06
N SER A 143 9.37 -13.69 7.57
CA SER A 143 10.35 -14.44 6.77
C SER A 143 9.67 -15.31 5.70
N CYS A 144 8.55 -15.97 6.03
CA CYS A 144 7.78 -16.75 5.06
C CYS A 144 7.18 -15.87 3.96
N HIS A 145 6.63 -14.70 4.28
CA HIS A 145 6.12 -13.73 3.30
C HIS A 145 7.23 -13.28 2.34
N LYS A 146 8.39 -12.91 2.89
CA LYS A 146 9.55 -12.49 2.09
C LYS A 146 10.08 -13.61 1.18
N ILE A 147 10.12 -14.85 1.68
CA ILE A 147 10.54 -16.04 0.91
C ILE A 147 9.50 -16.41 -0.17
N GLN A 148 8.22 -16.21 0.09
CA GLN A 148 7.14 -16.50 -0.87
C GLN A 148 7.09 -15.47 -2.01
N GLY A 149 7.85 -14.36 -1.92
CA GLY A 149 7.85 -13.32 -2.94
C GLY A 149 6.58 -12.45 -2.89
N LEU A 150 5.90 -12.47 -1.75
CA LEU A 150 4.76 -11.59 -1.47
C LEU A 150 5.21 -10.15 -1.15
N ASP A 151 6.50 -9.98 -0.79
CA ASP A 151 7.13 -8.66 -0.81
C ASP A 151 7.47 -8.34 -2.27
N ASN A 152 6.79 -7.39 -2.86
CA ASN A 152 7.06 -6.91 -4.22
C ASN A 152 8.51 -6.45 -4.34
N ASP A 153 9.12 -6.66 -5.54
CA ASP A 153 10.48 -6.17 -5.87
C ASP A 153 10.52 -4.62 -5.96
N TYR A 154 9.42 -3.94 -5.71
CA TYR A 154 9.29 -2.49 -5.58
C TYR A 154 9.06 -2.17 -4.11
N ASP A 155 9.89 -1.27 -3.58
CA ASP A 155 9.63 -0.67 -2.28
C ASP A 155 8.39 0.24 -2.43
N TYR A 156 7.27 -0.23 -1.88
CA TYR A 156 6.02 0.53 -1.96
C TYR A 156 6.17 1.90 -1.27
N GLY A 157 6.94 1.97 -0.18
CA GLY A 157 7.20 3.22 0.53
C GLY A 157 7.92 4.23 -0.37
N GLU A 158 8.95 3.80 -1.11
CA GLU A 158 9.62 4.66 -2.10
C GLU A 158 8.66 5.11 -3.20
N TRP A 159 7.81 4.20 -3.72
CA TRP A 159 6.81 4.56 -4.72
C TRP A 159 5.81 5.59 -4.19
N TYR A 160 5.30 5.40 -2.98
CA TYR A 160 4.36 6.31 -2.35
C TYR A 160 5.01 7.69 -2.12
N ASP A 161 6.25 7.73 -1.64
CA ASP A 161 7.01 8.97 -1.43
C ASP A 161 7.24 9.76 -2.73
N LEU A 162 7.35 9.08 -3.86
CA LEU A 162 7.48 9.72 -5.19
C LEU A 162 6.15 10.18 -5.78
N THR A 163 5.03 9.62 -5.35
CA THR A 163 3.69 9.87 -5.93
C THR A 163 2.80 10.73 -5.05
N LYS A 164 3.08 10.81 -3.75
CA LYS A 164 2.34 11.69 -2.83
C LYS A 164 2.52 13.17 -3.20
N PRO A 165 1.55 14.03 -2.92
CA PRO A 165 1.68 15.46 -3.14
C PRO A 165 2.89 16.06 -2.44
N THR A 166 3.54 17.02 -3.09
CA THR A 166 4.59 17.81 -2.48
C THR A 166 4.00 18.86 -1.53
N GLU A 167 4.82 19.48 -0.69
CA GLU A 167 4.38 20.59 0.17
C GLU A 167 3.83 21.77 -0.64
N GLU A 168 4.35 21.99 -1.86
CA GLU A 168 3.87 23.02 -2.78
C GLU A 168 2.48 22.66 -3.30
N ASP A 169 2.24 21.38 -3.65
CA ASP A 169 0.92 20.90 -4.05
C ASP A 169 -0.10 21.02 -2.91
N LEU A 170 0.27 20.60 -1.70
CA LEU A 170 -0.59 20.72 -0.52
C LEU A 170 -0.94 22.17 -0.19
N LYS A 171 0.01 23.10 -0.39
CA LYS A 171 -0.26 24.53 -0.24
C LYS A 171 -1.24 25.03 -1.30
N ALA A 172 -1.03 24.66 -2.56
CA ALA A 172 -1.94 25.03 -3.66
C ALA A 172 -3.35 24.48 -3.44
N GLN A 173 -3.47 23.26 -2.89
CA GLN A 173 -4.76 22.66 -2.53
C GLN A 173 -5.50 23.49 -1.47
N ARG A 174 -4.80 23.98 -0.44
CA ARG A 174 -5.40 24.84 0.61
C ARG A 174 -5.90 26.19 0.08
N GLU A 175 -5.34 26.66 -1.01
CA GLU A 175 -5.71 27.93 -1.67
C GLU A 175 -6.78 27.72 -2.77
N THR A 176 -7.13 26.46 -3.09
CA THR A 176 -8.10 26.13 -4.13
C THR A 176 -9.54 26.30 -3.61
N HIS A 177 -10.37 26.95 -4.40
CA HIS A 177 -11.82 27.05 -4.19
C HIS A 177 -12.56 26.28 -5.28
N PHE A 178 -13.46 25.41 -4.87
CA PHE A 178 -14.32 24.69 -5.80
C PHE A 178 -15.64 25.46 -6.03
N GLU A 179 -16.30 25.21 -7.15
CA GLU A 179 -17.61 25.76 -7.44
C GLU A 179 -18.66 25.27 -6.42
N TYR A 180 -18.56 23.99 -6.06
CA TYR A 180 -19.31 23.39 -4.97
C TYR A 180 -18.34 22.91 -3.88
N GLU A 181 -18.51 23.43 -2.68
CA GLU A 181 -17.69 23.09 -1.50
C GLU A 181 -18.53 22.27 -0.51
N PRO A 182 -18.66 20.92 -0.72
CA PRO A 182 -19.46 20.07 0.15
C PRO A 182 -18.90 20.01 1.57
N LEU A 183 -19.74 20.03 2.57
CA LEU A 183 -19.37 19.72 3.95
C LEU A 183 -19.25 18.21 4.13
N PHE A 184 -18.11 17.73 4.61
CA PHE A 184 -17.89 16.32 4.94
C PHE A 184 -18.09 16.07 6.43
N SER A 185 -18.93 15.07 6.78
CA SER A 185 -19.01 14.54 8.15
C SER A 185 -18.15 13.27 8.24
N VAL A 186 -17.03 13.33 8.96
CA VAL A 186 -16.18 12.16 9.22
C VAL A 186 -16.75 11.42 10.43
N VAL A 187 -17.26 10.23 10.23
CA VAL A 187 -17.94 9.40 11.24
C VAL A 187 -16.96 8.37 11.80
N ILE A 188 -16.71 8.46 13.11
CA ILE A 188 -15.70 7.63 13.80
C ILE A 188 -16.32 6.96 15.04
N PRO A 189 -16.58 5.64 15.00
CA PRO A 189 -16.94 4.89 16.19
C PRO A 189 -15.67 4.65 17.04
N VAL A 190 -15.76 4.84 18.35
CA VAL A 190 -14.63 4.67 19.27
C VAL A 190 -14.97 3.68 20.37
N TYR A 191 -14.06 2.75 20.66
CA TYR A 191 -14.15 1.85 21.82
C TYR A 191 -12.78 1.41 22.30
N LYS A 192 -12.39 1.84 23.52
CA LYS A 192 -11.10 1.50 24.15
C LYS A 192 -9.87 1.75 23.29
N THR A 193 -9.91 2.76 22.44
CA THR A 193 -8.84 3.12 21.53
C THR A 193 -7.60 3.57 22.31
N PRO A 194 -6.41 3.06 21.96
CA PRO A 194 -5.16 3.60 22.49
C PRO A 194 -5.04 5.10 22.21
N GLU A 195 -4.71 5.87 23.24
CA GLU A 195 -4.60 7.34 23.14
C GLU A 195 -3.77 7.80 21.94
N ARG A 196 -2.66 7.12 21.68
CA ARG A 196 -1.78 7.43 20.55
C ARG A 196 -2.50 7.34 19.21
N TYR A 197 -3.22 6.26 18.94
CA TYR A 197 -3.89 6.04 17.65
C TYR A 197 -5.01 7.05 17.44
N LEU A 198 -5.82 7.29 18.47
CA LEU A 198 -6.88 8.29 18.39
C LEU A 198 -6.32 9.70 18.10
N LYS A 199 -5.18 10.05 18.69
CA LYS A 199 -4.50 11.33 18.39
C LYS A 199 -3.99 11.36 16.95
N GLU A 200 -3.31 10.32 16.49
CA GLU A 200 -2.80 10.23 15.11
C GLU A 200 -3.94 10.34 14.09
N MET A 201 -5.09 9.69 14.32
CA MET A 201 -6.28 9.84 13.49
C MET A 201 -6.78 11.30 13.48
N LEU A 202 -7.01 11.90 14.63
CA LEU A 202 -7.52 13.27 14.74
C LEU A 202 -6.55 14.29 14.15
N ASP A 203 -5.25 14.14 14.38
CA ASP A 203 -4.22 14.98 13.79
C ASP A 203 -4.22 14.87 12.26
N SER A 204 -4.42 13.67 11.69
CA SER A 204 -4.50 13.46 10.25
C SER A 204 -5.70 14.15 9.59
N ILE A 205 -6.81 14.30 10.34
CA ILE A 205 -7.97 15.07 9.88
C ILE A 205 -7.72 16.58 10.00
N LEU A 206 -7.07 17.02 11.07
CA LEU A 206 -6.71 18.44 11.23
C LEU A 206 -5.75 18.93 10.13
N ASP A 207 -4.92 18.02 9.60
CA ASP A 207 -3.95 18.32 8.53
C ASP A 207 -4.54 18.36 7.13
N GLN A 208 -5.84 18.03 6.95
CA GLN A 208 -6.48 18.02 5.63
C GLN A 208 -6.37 19.37 4.92
N THR A 209 -6.08 19.32 3.61
CA THR A 209 -5.94 20.52 2.78
C THR A 209 -7.28 21.14 2.39
N TYR A 210 -8.36 20.37 2.40
CA TYR A 210 -9.73 20.85 2.22
C TYR A 210 -10.36 21.15 3.58
N GLY A 211 -10.94 22.32 3.74
CA GLY A 211 -11.34 22.85 5.06
C GLY A 211 -12.81 22.62 5.47
N GLN A 212 -13.71 22.22 4.53
CA GLN A 212 -15.14 22.04 4.81
C GLN A 212 -15.41 20.64 5.33
N TRP A 213 -15.14 20.40 6.59
CA TRP A 213 -15.40 19.14 7.26
C TRP A 213 -15.76 19.32 8.72
N GLU A 214 -16.47 18.35 9.27
CA GLU A 214 -16.69 18.13 10.69
C GLU A 214 -16.33 16.69 11.06
N VAL A 215 -16.04 16.44 12.32
CA VAL A 215 -15.82 15.10 12.86
C VAL A 215 -16.91 14.76 13.85
N CYS A 216 -17.54 13.61 13.65
CA CYS A 216 -18.60 13.08 14.51
C CYS A 216 -18.11 11.80 15.18
N ILE A 217 -17.89 11.82 16.50
CA ILE A 217 -17.32 10.71 17.24
C ILE A 217 -18.32 10.18 18.28
N ALA A 218 -18.56 8.87 18.28
CA ALA A 218 -19.33 8.24 19.33
C ALA A 218 -18.46 7.25 20.12
N ASP A 219 -18.25 7.54 21.41
CA ASP A 219 -17.42 6.75 22.27
C ASP A 219 -18.25 5.80 23.14
N GLY A 220 -18.14 4.50 22.86
CA GLY A 220 -18.71 3.42 23.66
C GLY A 220 -17.82 2.93 24.79
N SER A 221 -16.69 3.57 25.07
CA SER A 221 -15.76 3.16 26.12
C SER A 221 -16.36 3.36 27.53
N PRO A 222 -15.91 2.60 28.53
CA PRO A 222 -16.26 2.85 29.91
C PRO A 222 -15.83 4.27 30.35
N ARG A 223 -16.66 4.95 31.13
CA ARG A 223 -16.38 6.30 31.61
C ARG A 223 -15.06 6.39 32.40
N GLY A 224 -14.39 7.54 32.29
CA GLY A 224 -13.17 7.84 33.04
C GLY A 224 -11.90 7.27 32.40
N GLN A 225 -11.97 6.78 31.20
CA GLN A 225 -10.79 6.36 30.42
C GLN A 225 -10.11 7.55 29.74
N ASP A 226 -8.88 7.34 29.26
CA ASP A 226 -8.07 8.38 28.61
C ASP A 226 -8.66 8.87 27.28
N VAL A 227 -9.52 8.07 26.63
CA VAL A 227 -10.28 8.42 25.42
C VAL A 227 -11.06 9.72 25.61
N GLU A 228 -11.90 9.81 26.67
CA GLU A 228 -12.74 10.98 26.94
C GLU A 228 -11.89 12.26 27.10
N LYS A 229 -10.73 12.15 27.76
CA LYS A 229 -9.79 13.27 27.92
C LYS A 229 -9.22 13.76 26.59
N VAL A 230 -8.90 12.82 25.69
CA VAL A 230 -8.41 13.14 24.36
C VAL A 230 -9.50 13.86 23.57
N LEU A 231 -10.70 13.28 23.49
CA LEU A 231 -11.82 13.86 22.76
C LEU A 231 -12.15 15.27 23.22
N LYS A 232 -12.23 15.47 24.55
CA LYS A 232 -12.46 16.81 25.13
C LYS A 232 -11.39 17.81 24.70
N LYS A 233 -10.11 17.43 24.79
CA LYS A 233 -9.01 18.31 24.40
C LYS A 233 -9.05 18.71 22.93
N TYR A 234 -9.41 17.78 22.02
CA TYR A 234 -9.49 18.08 20.60
C TYR A 234 -10.73 18.92 20.25
N ALA A 235 -11.89 18.67 20.89
CA ALA A 235 -13.08 19.49 20.71
C ALA A 235 -12.91 20.94 21.27
N GLU A 236 -12.13 21.10 22.34
CA GLU A 236 -11.75 22.44 22.82
C GLU A 236 -10.79 23.18 21.86
N LYS A 237 -9.97 22.45 21.10
CA LYS A 237 -9.00 22.98 20.12
C LYS A 237 -9.66 23.38 18.80
N ASP A 238 -10.63 22.57 18.34
CA ASP A 238 -11.30 22.79 17.05
C ASP A 238 -12.83 22.53 17.19
N PRO A 239 -13.67 23.57 16.97
CA PRO A 239 -15.12 23.46 17.13
C PRO A 239 -15.81 22.56 16.11
N ARG A 240 -15.10 22.11 15.04
CA ARG A 240 -15.62 21.14 14.06
C ARG A 240 -15.59 19.71 14.58
N ILE A 241 -14.99 19.45 15.76
CA ILE A 241 -14.90 18.13 16.37
C ILE A 241 -16.03 17.96 17.39
N HIS A 242 -16.99 17.12 17.06
CA HIS A 242 -18.14 16.78 17.89
C HIS A 242 -17.99 15.36 18.43
N TYR A 243 -18.35 15.16 19.69
CA TYR A 243 -18.33 13.81 20.28
C TYR A 243 -19.49 13.59 21.25
N GLU A 244 -19.92 12.33 21.33
CA GLU A 244 -20.90 11.83 22.30
C GLU A 244 -20.31 10.66 23.07
N ILE A 245 -20.47 10.66 24.40
CA ILE A 245 -20.16 9.50 25.24
C ILE A 245 -21.43 8.66 25.40
N LEU A 246 -21.46 7.49 24.79
CA LEU A 246 -22.65 6.64 24.70
C LEU A 246 -23.07 5.96 26.02
N GLY A 247 -22.24 6.05 27.05
CA GLY A 247 -22.50 5.41 28.36
C GLY A 247 -22.29 3.90 28.39
N GLY A 248 -21.84 3.29 27.29
CA GLY A 248 -21.51 1.88 27.13
C GLY A 248 -21.39 1.47 25.67
N ASN A 249 -20.73 0.34 25.44
CA ASN A 249 -20.55 -0.19 24.09
C ASN A 249 -21.88 -0.71 23.51
N ARG A 250 -22.26 -0.22 22.32
CA ARG A 250 -23.45 -0.61 21.59
C ARG A 250 -23.13 -1.53 20.39
N GLY A 251 -21.92 -2.12 20.35
CA GLY A 251 -21.39 -2.80 19.17
C GLY A 251 -20.89 -1.82 18.12
N ILE A 252 -20.19 -2.33 17.08
CA ILE A 252 -19.61 -1.46 16.06
C ILE A 252 -20.70 -0.69 15.28
N ALA A 253 -21.76 -1.35 14.85
CA ALA A 253 -22.87 -0.70 14.16
C ALA A 253 -23.58 0.33 15.06
N GLY A 254 -23.82 0.01 16.34
CA GLY A 254 -24.49 0.92 17.27
C GLY A 254 -23.64 2.16 17.60
N ASN A 255 -22.33 2.02 17.77
CA ASN A 255 -21.42 3.14 17.98
C ASN A 255 -21.31 4.00 16.69
N THR A 256 -21.21 3.38 15.51
CA THR A 256 -21.21 4.09 14.24
C THR A 256 -22.48 4.89 14.02
N ASN A 257 -23.65 4.31 14.32
CA ASN A 257 -24.93 5.02 14.24
C ASN A 257 -25.01 6.20 15.21
N GLY A 258 -24.42 6.07 16.40
CA GLY A 258 -24.28 7.16 17.35
C GLY A 258 -23.50 8.33 16.76
N ALA A 259 -22.37 8.05 16.12
CA ALA A 259 -21.57 9.06 15.42
C ALA A 259 -22.33 9.64 14.21
N LEU A 260 -22.98 8.79 13.42
CA LEU A 260 -23.75 9.17 12.24
C LEU A 260 -24.93 10.11 12.59
N SER A 261 -25.53 9.95 13.77
CA SER A 261 -26.64 10.80 14.19
C SER A 261 -26.27 12.27 14.41
N MET A 262 -24.97 12.57 14.55
CA MET A 262 -24.44 13.94 14.67
C MET A 262 -24.08 14.57 13.30
N ALA A 263 -23.99 13.75 12.25
CA ALA A 263 -23.53 14.18 10.93
C ALA A 263 -24.50 15.17 10.27
N ALA A 264 -24.03 16.39 9.98
CA ALA A 264 -24.79 17.46 9.34
C ALA A 264 -24.28 17.77 7.91
N GLY A 265 -23.19 17.16 7.47
CA GLY A 265 -22.57 17.40 6.17
C GLY A 265 -23.35 16.84 4.99
N ASP A 266 -22.98 17.29 3.78
CA ASP A 266 -23.58 16.83 2.52
C ASP A 266 -23.17 15.40 2.19
N PHE A 267 -21.94 15.01 2.58
CA PHE A 267 -21.41 13.66 2.42
C PHE A 267 -20.84 13.15 3.74
N VAL A 268 -20.96 11.85 3.95
CA VAL A 268 -20.40 11.14 5.11
C VAL A 268 -19.18 10.35 4.67
N ILE A 269 -18.11 10.47 5.42
CA ILE A 269 -16.85 9.70 5.29
C ILE A 269 -16.76 8.73 6.47
N LEU A 270 -16.60 7.45 6.19
CA LEU A 270 -16.39 6.44 7.23
C LEU A 270 -14.91 6.30 7.53
N ALA A 271 -14.54 6.35 8.81
CA ALA A 271 -13.17 6.17 9.25
C ALA A 271 -13.10 5.40 10.57
N ASP A 272 -12.08 4.56 10.73
CA ASP A 272 -11.79 3.83 11.95
C ASP A 272 -10.89 4.66 12.88
N HIS A 273 -11.06 4.47 14.17
CA HIS A 273 -10.44 5.29 15.22
C HIS A 273 -8.92 5.12 15.40
N ASP A 274 -8.32 4.13 14.75
CA ASP A 274 -6.91 3.73 14.86
C ASP A 274 -6.11 3.89 13.57
N ASP A 275 -6.75 4.37 12.51
CA ASP A 275 -6.18 4.59 11.17
C ASP A 275 -5.65 6.01 10.97
N THR A 276 -5.26 6.35 9.74
CA THR A 276 -4.92 7.73 9.36
C THR A 276 -5.34 8.04 7.93
N ILE A 277 -5.54 9.33 7.64
CA ILE A 277 -6.02 9.83 6.36
C ILE A 277 -4.97 10.81 5.79
N PRO A 278 -4.39 10.59 4.59
CA PRO A 278 -3.39 11.50 4.04
C PRO A 278 -3.96 12.90 3.76
N PRO A 279 -3.16 13.96 3.83
CA PRO A 279 -3.63 15.35 3.89
C PRO A 279 -4.41 15.82 2.66
N GLN A 280 -4.23 15.20 1.51
CA GLN A 280 -4.93 15.53 0.27
C GLN A 280 -6.30 14.83 0.12
N ALA A 281 -6.66 13.92 1.02
CA ALA A 281 -7.79 13.02 0.80
C ALA A 281 -9.12 13.77 0.59
N PHE A 282 -9.45 14.70 1.46
CA PHE A 282 -10.71 15.44 1.36
C PHE A 282 -10.72 16.40 0.16
N TYR A 283 -9.56 16.93 -0.22
CA TYR A 283 -9.41 17.72 -1.45
C TYR A 283 -9.70 16.87 -2.70
N GLU A 284 -9.13 15.68 -2.80
CA GLU A 284 -9.36 14.80 -3.96
C GLU A 284 -10.83 14.30 -4.00
N VAL A 285 -11.46 14.08 -2.86
CA VAL A 285 -12.91 13.78 -2.78
C VAL A 285 -13.74 14.98 -3.27
N ALA A 286 -13.48 16.20 -2.78
CA ALA A 286 -14.20 17.40 -3.22
C ALA A 286 -14.02 17.67 -4.72
N LYS A 287 -12.83 17.47 -5.23
CA LYS A 287 -12.48 17.57 -6.65
C LYS A 287 -13.24 16.54 -7.50
N ALA A 288 -13.34 15.28 -7.02
CA ALA A 288 -14.09 14.23 -7.69
C ALA A 288 -15.59 14.57 -7.74
N ILE A 289 -16.17 15.06 -6.64
CA ILE A 289 -17.57 15.50 -6.57
C ILE A 289 -17.84 16.63 -7.58
N ASN A 290 -16.95 17.63 -7.68
CA ASN A 290 -17.10 18.71 -8.65
C ASN A 290 -17.00 18.24 -10.10
N LYS A 291 -16.22 17.19 -10.36
CA LYS A 291 -16.12 16.56 -11.68
C LYS A 291 -17.31 15.67 -12.02
N HIS A 292 -17.95 15.09 -11.00
CA HIS A 292 -19.04 14.14 -11.09
C HIS A 292 -20.21 14.61 -10.19
N PRO A 293 -20.98 15.64 -10.60
CA PRO A 293 -21.99 16.26 -9.73
C PRO A 293 -23.17 15.35 -9.37
N ASP A 294 -23.40 14.29 -10.13
CA ASP A 294 -24.43 13.29 -9.87
C ASP A 294 -23.96 12.12 -8.98
N CYS A 295 -22.71 12.14 -8.53
CA CYS A 295 -22.16 11.05 -7.71
C CYS A 295 -22.83 11.01 -6.32
N ASP A 296 -23.23 9.82 -5.93
CA ASP A 296 -23.80 9.53 -4.62
C ASP A 296 -22.83 8.75 -3.72
N VAL A 297 -21.90 8.00 -4.33
CA VAL A 297 -20.89 7.17 -3.63
C VAL A 297 -19.52 7.37 -4.27
N LEU A 298 -18.50 7.54 -3.43
CA LEU A 298 -17.12 7.56 -3.86
C LEU A 298 -16.29 6.59 -2.99
N TYR A 299 -15.22 6.03 -3.56
CA TYR A 299 -14.24 5.25 -2.82
C TYR A 299 -12.86 5.43 -3.42
N SER A 300 -11.83 5.19 -2.60
CA SER A 300 -10.44 5.30 -3.02
C SER A 300 -9.66 4.00 -2.86
N ASP A 301 -8.43 3.98 -3.36
CA ASP A 301 -7.45 2.99 -2.98
C ASP A 301 -7.04 3.17 -1.52
N GLU A 302 -6.47 2.13 -0.93
CA GLU A 302 -5.97 2.10 0.44
C GLU A 302 -4.64 1.37 0.52
N ASP A 303 -3.92 1.56 1.61
CA ASP A 303 -2.75 0.77 1.96
C ASP A 303 -2.76 0.40 3.45
N LYS A 304 -1.71 -0.22 3.91
CA LYS A 304 -1.53 -0.56 5.31
C LYS A 304 -0.44 0.27 5.96
N LEU A 305 -0.70 0.70 7.17
CA LEU A 305 0.22 1.40 8.04
C LEU A 305 0.71 0.45 9.13
N ASP A 306 2.00 0.45 9.43
CA ASP A 306 2.53 -0.35 10.53
C ASP A 306 2.04 0.17 11.89
N MET A 307 2.20 -0.67 12.93
CA MET A 307 1.78 -0.35 14.30
C MET A 307 2.42 0.93 14.81
N ASP A 308 3.63 1.25 14.36
CA ASP A 308 4.39 2.42 14.78
C ASP A 308 4.04 3.70 14.00
N GLY A 309 3.22 3.61 12.97
CA GLY A 309 2.83 4.75 12.13
C GLY A 309 3.97 5.25 11.24
N LYS A 310 4.95 4.40 10.91
CA LYS A 310 6.17 4.81 10.20
C LYS A 310 6.30 4.24 8.79
N ALA A 311 5.75 3.06 8.55
CA ALA A 311 5.91 2.36 7.27
C ALA A 311 4.56 2.07 6.63
N LEU A 312 4.43 2.44 5.36
CA LEU A 312 3.32 2.08 4.50
C LEU A 312 3.67 0.84 3.69
N PHE A 313 2.73 -0.10 3.56
CA PHE A 313 2.95 -1.38 2.87
C PHE A 313 1.63 -1.97 2.37
N ASP A 314 1.71 -3.00 1.53
CA ASP A 314 0.59 -3.82 1.04
C ASP A 314 -0.58 -2.99 0.48
N PRO A 315 -0.33 -2.16 -0.58
CA PRO A 315 -1.36 -1.33 -1.17
C PRO A 315 -2.46 -2.18 -1.81
N HIS A 316 -3.69 -1.71 -1.69
CA HIS A 316 -4.85 -2.25 -2.37
C HIS A 316 -5.33 -1.25 -3.43
N PHE A 317 -4.82 -1.40 -4.65
CA PHE A 317 -5.30 -0.68 -5.81
C PHE A 317 -6.59 -1.33 -6.31
N LYS A 318 -7.67 -0.56 -6.32
CA LYS A 318 -9.01 -1.05 -6.58
C LYS A 318 -9.41 -0.82 -8.05
N PRO A 319 -10.26 -1.67 -8.63
CA PRO A 319 -10.85 -1.37 -9.93
C PRO A 319 -11.93 -0.29 -9.81
N ASP A 320 -12.34 0.27 -10.95
CA ASP A 320 -13.60 0.99 -11.06
C ASP A 320 -14.76 0.09 -10.61
N PHE A 321 -15.90 0.69 -10.27
CA PHE A 321 -17.00 -0.04 -9.64
C PHE A 321 -17.40 -1.28 -10.45
N ASN A 322 -17.32 -2.42 -9.76
CA ASN A 322 -17.66 -3.73 -10.30
C ASN A 322 -18.61 -4.46 -9.34
N PRO A 323 -19.91 -4.52 -9.66
CA PRO A 323 -20.91 -5.15 -8.82
C PRO A 323 -20.67 -6.66 -8.64
N ASP A 324 -20.17 -7.36 -9.66
CA ASP A 324 -19.88 -8.80 -9.58
C ASP A 324 -18.74 -9.08 -8.61
N LEU A 325 -17.71 -8.25 -8.61
CA LEU A 325 -16.61 -8.34 -7.64
C LEU A 325 -17.11 -8.04 -6.22
N LEU A 326 -17.95 -7.01 -6.07
CA LEU A 326 -18.49 -6.64 -4.76
C LEU A 326 -19.34 -7.77 -4.15
N THR A 327 -20.03 -8.58 -4.95
CA THR A 327 -20.77 -9.76 -4.44
C THR A 327 -19.84 -10.86 -3.90
N SER A 328 -18.57 -10.85 -4.26
CA SER A 328 -17.60 -11.87 -3.87
C SER A 328 -16.69 -11.44 -2.71
N VAL A 329 -16.40 -10.14 -2.61
CA VAL A 329 -15.50 -9.58 -1.59
C VAL A 329 -15.77 -8.10 -1.39
N ASN A 330 -15.69 -7.63 -0.13
CA ASN A 330 -15.71 -6.19 0.16
C ASN A 330 -14.38 -5.56 -0.25
N TYR A 331 -14.24 -5.21 -1.54
CA TYR A 331 -13.04 -4.55 -2.05
C TYR A 331 -13.05 -3.03 -1.87
N ILE A 332 -14.22 -2.45 -1.61
CA ILE A 332 -14.38 -0.99 -1.45
C ILE A 332 -13.79 -0.52 -0.11
N CYS A 333 -14.18 -1.12 0.99
CA CYS A 333 -13.77 -0.91 2.38
C CYS A 333 -13.51 0.58 2.75
N HIS A 334 -12.27 1.06 2.68
CA HIS A 334 -11.85 2.44 2.94
C HIS A 334 -11.08 3.04 1.74
N LEU A 335 -11.06 4.33 1.51
CA LEU A 335 -11.94 5.36 2.04
C LEU A 335 -13.31 5.21 1.38
N PHE A 336 -14.38 5.23 2.17
CA PHE A 336 -15.74 5.18 1.65
C PHE A 336 -16.47 6.49 1.96
N VAL A 337 -17.04 7.10 0.93
CA VAL A 337 -17.76 8.38 1.00
C VAL A 337 -19.12 8.21 0.39
N VAL A 338 -20.15 8.67 1.09
CA VAL A 338 -21.53 8.52 0.65
C VAL A 338 -22.32 9.79 0.90
N LYS A 339 -23.18 10.16 -0.07
CA LYS A 339 -24.06 11.32 0.03
C LYS A 339 -25.06 11.14 1.16
N LYS A 340 -25.21 12.15 2.02
CA LYS A 340 -26.09 12.11 3.20
C LYS A 340 -27.53 11.74 2.86
N GLU A 341 -28.08 12.28 1.76
CA GLU A 341 -29.43 11.95 1.29
C GLU A 341 -29.65 10.46 1.00
N LEU A 342 -28.58 9.74 0.57
CA LEU A 342 -28.65 8.30 0.33
C LEU A 342 -28.79 7.55 1.65
N LEU A 343 -28.08 7.99 2.69
CA LEU A 343 -28.19 7.44 4.04
C LEU A 343 -29.55 7.65 4.66
N ASP A 344 -30.14 8.83 4.49
CA ASP A 344 -31.46 9.17 5.04
C ASP A 344 -32.54 8.28 4.44
N ARG A 345 -32.34 7.78 3.21
CA ARG A 345 -33.25 6.83 2.54
C ARG A 345 -32.97 5.37 2.89
N GLY A 346 -31.67 4.99 2.93
CA GLY A 346 -31.25 3.60 3.10
C GLY A 346 -31.07 3.15 4.54
N GLY A 347 -31.15 4.08 5.50
CA GLY A 347 -30.88 3.82 6.92
C GLY A 347 -29.41 3.65 7.28
N GLY A 348 -29.11 3.66 8.57
CA GLY A 348 -27.77 3.50 9.11
C GLY A 348 -27.26 2.04 9.09
N PHE A 349 -26.31 1.76 9.95
CA PHE A 349 -25.72 0.43 10.13
C PHE A 349 -26.66 -0.51 10.87
N ARG A 350 -26.70 -1.78 10.48
CA ARG A 350 -27.56 -2.82 11.05
C ARG A 350 -26.75 -3.70 11.99
N GLN A 351 -27.18 -3.80 13.27
CA GLN A 351 -26.47 -4.53 14.32
C GLN A 351 -26.40 -6.04 14.05
N GLU A 352 -27.38 -6.61 13.34
CA GLU A 352 -27.37 -8.01 12.94
C GLU A 352 -26.22 -8.39 11.99
N PHE A 353 -25.51 -7.38 11.45
CA PHE A 353 -24.32 -7.55 10.60
C PHE A 353 -23.03 -7.12 11.30
N ASP A 354 -23.01 -6.98 12.63
CA ASP A 354 -21.77 -6.66 13.34
C ASP A 354 -20.63 -7.66 12.94
N GLY A 355 -19.47 -7.12 12.56
CA GLY A 355 -18.35 -7.87 11.97
C GLY A 355 -18.31 -7.88 10.42
N ALA A 356 -19.42 -7.53 9.75
CA ALA A 356 -19.53 -7.27 8.32
C ALA A 356 -20.47 -6.09 8.03
N GLN A 357 -20.65 -5.20 9.01
CA GLN A 357 -21.58 -4.08 8.99
C GLN A 357 -21.24 -3.05 7.90
N ASP A 358 -19.97 -2.87 7.62
CA ASP A 358 -19.43 -2.04 6.54
C ASP A 358 -19.82 -2.61 5.17
N TYR A 359 -19.70 -3.90 5.00
CA TYR A 359 -20.02 -4.58 3.74
C TYR A 359 -21.52 -4.52 3.44
N ASP A 360 -22.38 -4.80 4.44
CA ASP A 360 -23.83 -4.63 4.34
C ASP A 360 -24.21 -3.18 3.97
N PHE A 361 -23.56 -2.23 4.62
CA PHE A 361 -23.83 -0.82 4.41
C PHE A 361 -23.40 -0.37 3.00
N ILE A 362 -22.22 -0.76 2.54
CA ILE A 362 -21.71 -0.49 1.19
C ILE A 362 -22.65 -1.06 0.12
N PHE A 363 -23.12 -2.30 0.29
CA PHE A 363 -24.09 -2.90 -0.64
C PHE A 363 -25.35 -2.05 -0.75
N ARG A 364 -25.97 -1.70 0.37
CA ARG A 364 -27.22 -0.91 0.37
C ARG A 364 -27.03 0.50 -0.22
N CYS A 365 -25.87 1.09 -0.04
CA CYS A 365 -25.53 2.37 -0.66
C CYS A 365 -25.31 2.23 -2.17
N THR A 366 -24.54 1.24 -2.60
CA THR A 366 -24.21 1.05 -4.03
C THR A 366 -25.41 0.61 -4.86
N GLU A 367 -26.38 -0.15 -4.28
CA GLU A 367 -27.62 -0.53 -4.95
C GLU A 367 -28.55 0.67 -5.25
N GLN A 368 -28.43 1.75 -4.47
CA GLN A 368 -29.31 2.92 -4.57
C GLN A 368 -28.62 4.13 -5.22
N ALA A 369 -27.30 4.06 -5.41
CA ALA A 369 -26.50 5.16 -5.96
C ALA A 369 -26.80 5.35 -7.45
N LYS A 370 -26.88 6.61 -7.90
CA LYS A 370 -26.97 6.97 -9.32
C LYS A 370 -25.64 6.84 -10.01
N GLU A 371 -24.59 7.35 -9.37
CA GLU A 371 -23.23 7.29 -9.86
C GLU A 371 -22.27 6.92 -8.73
N ILE A 372 -21.36 5.98 -9.00
CA ILE A 372 -20.33 5.51 -8.09
C ILE A 372 -18.98 5.84 -8.70
N VAL A 373 -18.16 6.60 -8.00
CA VAL A 373 -16.86 7.10 -8.49
C VAL A 373 -15.71 6.46 -7.74
N HIS A 374 -14.79 5.87 -8.47
CA HIS A 374 -13.49 5.44 -7.94
C HIS A 374 -12.47 6.57 -8.07
N ILE A 375 -11.76 6.88 -6.99
CA ILE A 375 -10.62 7.79 -6.97
C ILE A 375 -9.35 6.92 -6.93
N PRO A 376 -8.62 6.75 -8.06
CA PRO A 376 -7.48 5.83 -8.15
C PRO A 376 -6.23 6.42 -7.48
N GLN A 377 -6.35 6.72 -6.20
CA GLN A 377 -5.29 7.22 -5.34
C GLN A 377 -5.43 6.60 -3.95
N VAL A 378 -4.30 6.36 -3.28
CA VAL A 378 -4.29 5.90 -1.89
C VAL A 378 -4.65 7.08 -0.98
N LEU A 379 -5.87 7.08 -0.48
CA LEU A 379 -6.42 8.14 0.38
C LEU A 379 -6.81 7.64 1.78
N TYR A 380 -6.36 6.44 2.15
CA TYR A 380 -6.60 5.84 3.45
C TYR A 380 -5.45 4.91 3.83
N HIS A 381 -5.00 4.98 5.10
CA HIS A 381 -3.95 4.15 5.66
C HIS A 381 -4.50 3.30 6.80
N TRP A 382 -4.71 2.02 6.54
CA TRP A 382 -5.25 1.06 7.50
C TRP A 382 -4.17 0.52 8.43
N ARG A 383 -4.26 0.84 9.72
CA ARG A 383 -3.26 0.43 10.71
C ARG A 383 -3.35 -1.05 11.07
N CYS A 384 -2.21 -1.73 10.96
CA CYS A 384 -2.06 -3.13 11.34
C CYS A 384 -1.46 -3.25 12.74
N HIS A 385 -2.27 -3.68 13.71
CA HIS A 385 -1.82 -4.02 15.07
C HIS A 385 -2.45 -5.34 15.55
N GLN A 386 -2.03 -5.86 16.72
CA GLN A 386 -2.46 -7.20 17.19
C GLN A 386 -3.98 -7.32 17.43
N GLY A 387 -4.69 -6.23 17.68
CA GLY A 387 -6.14 -6.17 17.84
C GLY A 387 -6.91 -5.82 16.55
N SER A 388 -6.20 -5.50 15.47
CA SER A 388 -6.80 -5.13 14.18
C SER A 388 -7.34 -6.37 13.46
N THR A 389 -8.50 -6.22 12.81
CA THR A 389 -9.09 -7.25 11.94
C THR A 389 -8.20 -7.59 10.75
N ALA A 390 -7.33 -6.66 10.33
CA ALA A 390 -6.34 -6.86 9.26
C ALA A 390 -5.27 -7.89 9.60
N SER A 391 -4.91 -8.04 10.89
CA SER A 391 -3.84 -8.95 11.33
C SER A 391 -4.35 -10.24 11.95
N ASN A 392 -5.62 -10.33 12.33
CA ASN A 392 -6.21 -11.51 12.96
C ASN A 392 -7.60 -11.84 12.41
N PRO A 393 -7.72 -12.80 11.45
CA PRO A 393 -9.02 -13.25 10.95
C PRO A 393 -9.96 -13.80 12.02
N GLU A 394 -9.42 -14.30 13.16
CA GLU A 394 -10.22 -14.81 14.28
C GLU A 394 -10.88 -13.67 15.09
N SER A 395 -10.42 -12.43 14.94
CA SER A 395 -11.05 -11.27 15.58
C SER A 395 -12.47 -10.96 15.03
N LYS A 396 -12.85 -11.57 13.89
CA LYS A 396 -14.20 -11.50 13.31
C LYS A 396 -15.14 -12.63 13.78
N MET A 397 -14.66 -13.54 14.62
CA MET A 397 -15.51 -14.60 15.21
C MET A 397 -16.18 -14.04 16.48
N TYR A 398 -17.36 -13.46 16.31
CA TYR A 398 -18.29 -13.08 17.37
C TYR A 398 -19.27 -14.21 17.64
#